data_079f360ab4bd2993cea51d5f421d3aa7
#
_entry.id   079f360ab4bd2993cea51d5f421d3aa7
#
_cell.length_a   1.000
_cell.length_b   1.000
_cell.length_c   1.000
_cell.angle_alpha   90.00
_cell.angle_beta   90.00
_cell.angle_gamma   90.00
#
_symmetry.space_group_name_H-M   'P 1'
#
loop_
_entity.id
_entity.type
_entity.pdbx_description
1 polymer ?
#
loop_
_entity_poly.entity_id
_entity_poly.type
_entity_poly.pdbx_seq_one_letter_code
_entity_poly.pdbx_strand_id
1 'polypeptide(L)'
;MKIIYRGSVKNLYVDNNPERLWFEYTDDYSVFDWGKMPDPIPGKGEALARLAEWFFRQLEDPARWKALGLDHLLPDRGGKAIHHHFLERADNRILVNRVDIPKLETTRVGGVLVYDYSFPATPRQLLPLEVIFRFGAPKGSSLLERTQWYPFDIYEGVEFPEPLVEFSTKLESKDRVIPYQEAALILKGDTAKLKEIYTSTHAVAMFLKNLLAEKGLKLWDGKLEWAWANGHLSLVDSIGPDELRVSQGDSVMSKQFLRDFYLGGSWYQAVEKGKKLARDRGLADWKSIVENELGAEPAPLSAPFREAATALYADFVKILVDGQKSTRFVEAVTKL
;
A
#
# COMPACT_ATOMS: atom_id res chain seq x y z
N MET A 1 9.24 -25.45 -2.01
CA MET A 1 9.00 -24.34 -1.05
C MET A 1 7.70 -24.61 -0.28
N LYS A 2 7.70 -24.38 1.03
CA LYS A 2 6.51 -24.57 1.88
C LYS A 2 5.74 -23.26 1.97
N ILE A 3 4.44 -23.28 1.62
CA ILE A 3 3.56 -22.13 1.82
C ILE A 3 3.28 -21.95 3.32
N ILE A 4 3.35 -20.71 3.80
CA ILE A 4 3.06 -20.35 5.21
C ILE A 4 1.89 -19.39 5.33
N TYR A 5 1.52 -18.70 4.26
CA TYR A 5 0.38 -17.80 4.25
C TYR A 5 -0.23 -17.71 2.84
N ARG A 6 -1.55 -17.73 2.76
CA ARG A 6 -2.33 -17.45 1.55
C ARG A 6 -3.14 -16.18 1.78
N GLY A 7 -2.71 -15.10 1.12
CA GLY A 7 -3.44 -13.84 1.14
C GLY A 7 -4.44 -13.73 -0.02
N SER A 8 -5.14 -12.61 -0.07
CA SER A 8 -6.08 -12.31 -1.16
C SER A 8 -5.39 -11.99 -2.50
N VAL A 9 -4.15 -11.51 -2.47
CA VAL A 9 -3.39 -11.07 -3.66
C VAL A 9 -1.93 -11.52 -3.64
N LYS A 10 -1.48 -12.14 -2.55
CA LYS A 10 -0.08 -12.50 -2.34
C LYS A 10 0.01 -13.76 -1.48
N ASN A 11 0.82 -14.73 -1.88
CA ASN A 11 1.15 -15.92 -1.11
C ASN A 11 2.57 -15.83 -0.59
N LEU A 12 2.82 -16.35 0.63
CA LEU A 12 4.14 -16.37 1.24
C LEU A 12 4.66 -17.80 1.36
N TYR A 13 5.91 -18.01 0.94
CA TYR A 13 6.60 -19.28 1.05
C TYR A 13 7.91 -19.11 1.82
N VAL A 14 8.26 -20.11 2.60
CA VAL A 14 9.60 -20.16 3.23
C VAL A 14 10.63 -20.53 2.18
N ASP A 15 11.75 -19.80 2.17
CA ASP A 15 12.94 -20.16 1.41
C ASP A 15 13.72 -21.28 2.10
N ASN A 16 14.77 -21.83 1.46
CA ASN A 16 15.71 -22.74 2.09
C ASN A 16 16.43 -22.09 3.29
N ASN A 17 16.64 -20.79 3.24
CA ASN A 17 17.06 -19.99 4.38
C ASN A 17 15.82 -19.49 5.14
N PRO A 18 15.59 -19.90 6.42
CA PRO A 18 14.41 -19.52 7.20
C PRO A 18 14.31 -18.00 7.48
N GLU A 19 15.39 -17.27 7.29
CA GLU A 19 15.43 -15.80 7.41
C GLU A 19 14.95 -15.08 6.16
N ARG A 20 14.47 -15.81 5.15
CA ARG A 20 13.99 -15.30 3.87
C ARG A 20 12.62 -15.86 3.55
N LEU A 21 11.86 -15.07 2.79
CA LEU A 21 10.54 -15.44 2.29
C LEU A 21 10.45 -15.14 0.80
N TRP A 22 9.74 -15.97 0.08
CA TRP A 22 9.25 -15.67 -1.25
C TRP A 22 7.85 -15.08 -1.15
N PHE A 23 7.65 -13.89 -1.70
CA PHE A 23 6.36 -13.29 -1.95
C PHE A 23 5.95 -13.62 -3.38
N GLU A 24 4.92 -14.43 -3.56
CA GLU A 24 4.32 -14.71 -4.86
C GLU A 24 3.13 -13.78 -5.04
N TYR A 25 3.22 -12.90 -6.01
CA TYR A 25 2.09 -12.07 -6.41
C TYR A 25 1.16 -12.87 -7.32
N THR A 26 -0.13 -12.83 -7.02
CA THR A 26 -1.14 -13.51 -7.84
C THR A 26 -1.84 -12.53 -8.77
N ASP A 27 -2.53 -13.06 -9.78
CA ASP A 27 -3.38 -12.26 -10.65
C ASP A 27 -4.69 -11.81 -9.96
N ASP A 28 -4.92 -12.28 -8.74
CA ASP A 28 -6.06 -11.88 -7.94
C ASP A 28 -5.96 -10.43 -7.49
N TYR A 29 -7.11 -9.80 -7.25
CA TYR A 29 -7.20 -8.47 -6.65
C TYR A 29 -8.17 -8.46 -5.48
N SER A 30 -8.09 -7.42 -4.65
CA SER A 30 -8.96 -7.21 -3.50
C SER A 30 -9.32 -5.74 -3.39
N VAL A 31 -10.58 -5.44 -3.19
CA VAL A 31 -11.09 -4.10 -2.93
C VAL A 31 -12.00 -4.11 -1.71
N PHE A 32 -12.06 -2.99 -0.97
CA PHE A 32 -12.92 -2.77 0.21
C PHE A 32 -12.74 -3.80 1.33
N ASP A 33 -11.55 -4.40 1.46
CA ASP A 33 -11.20 -5.43 2.45
C ASP A 33 -12.01 -6.74 2.30
N TRP A 34 -12.60 -6.94 1.11
CA TRP A 34 -13.40 -8.14 0.84
C TRP A 34 -12.59 -9.44 0.86
N GLY A 35 -11.32 -9.35 0.53
CA GLY A 35 -10.49 -10.50 0.23
C GLY A 35 -10.42 -10.74 -1.29
N LYS A 36 -10.25 -11.99 -1.69
CA LYS A 36 -10.13 -12.35 -3.11
C LYS A 36 -11.44 -12.06 -3.86
N MET A 37 -11.33 -11.30 -4.95
CA MET A 37 -12.43 -11.01 -5.86
C MET A 37 -12.69 -12.18 -6.83
N PRO A 38 -13.87 -12.22 -7.49
CA PRO A 38 -14.31 -13.43 -8.24
C PRO A 38 -13.48 -13.77 -9.47
N ASP A 39 -12.79 -12.82 -10.07
CA ASP A 39 -12.04 -13.01 -11.31
C ASP A 39 -10.61 -12.45 -11.22
N PRO A 40 -9.62 -13.06 -11.91
CA PRO A 40 -8.26 -12.56 -11.94
C PRO A 40 -8.08 -11.44 -12.97
N ILE A 41 -7.01 -10.64 -12.80
CA ILE A 41 -6.50 -9.70 -13.81
C ILE A 41 -5.24 -10.33 -14.42
N PRO A 42 -5.30 -10.83 -15.66
CA PRO A 42 -4.21 -11.57 -16.28
C PRO A 42 -2.89 -10.77 -16.31
N GLY A 43 -1.80 -11.39 -15.84
CA GLY A 43 -0.45 -10.80 -15.83
C GLY A 43 -0.20 -9.78 -14.72
N LYS A 44 -1.19 -9.52 -13.84
CA LYS A 44 -1.03 -8.60 -12.69
C LYS A 44 0.11 -9.04 -11.76
N GLY A 45 0.17 -10.33 -11.43
CA GLY A 45 1.16 -10.86 -10.49
C GLY A 45 2.59 -10.66 -10.99
N GLU A 46 2.86 -10.98 -12.26
CA GLU A 46 4.18 -10.75 -12.87
C GLU A 46 4.51 -9.25 -12.92
N ALA A 47 3.56 -8.42 -13.32
CA ALA A 47 3.75 -6.98 -13.37
C ALA A 47 4.13 -6.41 -11.99
N LEU A 48 3.44 -6.80 -10.93
CA LEU A 48 3.75 -6.35 -9.55
C LEU A 48 5.14 -6.80 -9.10
N ALA A 49 5.57 -8.03 -9.41
CA ALA A 49 6.91 -8.50 -9.07
C ALA A 49 8.00 -7.69 -9.79
N ARG A 50 7.82 -7.43 -11.10
CA ARG A 50 8.74 -6.60 -11.90
C ARG A 50 8.82 -5.16 -11.39
N LEU A 51 7.67 -4.57 -11.03
CA LEU A 51 7.60 -3.22 -10.50
C LEU A 51 8.24 -3.13 -9.11
N ALA A 52 7.97 -4.08 -8.21
CA ALA A 52 8.58 -4.13 -6.88
C ALA A 52 10.12 -4.18 -7.00
N GLU A 53 10.67 -5.08 -7.83
CA GLU A 53 12.11 -5.11 -8.09
C GLU A 53 12.62 -3.75 -8.60
N TRP A 54 11.97 -3.18 -9.61
CA TRP A 54 12.39 -1.92 -10.19
C TRP A 54 12.41 -0.79 -9.17
N PHE A 55 11.35 -0.62 -8.38
CA PHE A 55 11.28 0.44 -7.36
C PHE A 55 12.34 0.25 -6.28
N PHE A 56 12.54 -0.96 -5.76
CA PHE A 56 13.57 -1.21 -4.75
C PHE A 56 14.98 -0.94 -5.29
N ARG A 57 15.28 -1.32 -6.54
CA ARG A 57 16.56 -1.02 -7.18
C ARG A 57 16.78 0.48 -7.39
N GLN A 58 15.75 1.24 -7.75
CA GLN A 58 15.84 2.70 -7.86
C GLN A 58 16.10 3.34 -6.48
N LEU A 59 15.42 2.88 -5.44
CA LEU A 59 15.52 3.44 -4.10
C LEU A 59 16.85 3.14 -3.40
N GLU A 60 17.48 2.00 -3.68
CA GLU A 60 18.77 1.64 -3.06
C GLU A 60 19.97 2.35 -3.70
N ASP A 61 19.83 2.87 -4.92
CA ASP A 61 20.94 3.45 -5.69
C ASP A 61 21.17 4.95 -5.36
N PRO A 62 22.27 5.32 -4.65
CA PRO A 62 22.57 6.71 -4.34
C PRO A 62 22.78 7.58 -5.57
N ALA A 63 23.26 7.01 -6.69
CA ALA A 63 23.45 7.76 -7.92
C ALA A 63 22.12 8.25 -8.48
N ARG A 64 21.05 7.46 -8.31
CA ARG A 64 19.70 7.83 -8.73
C ARG A 64 19.15 9.00 -7.92
N TRP A 65 19.37 9.01 -6.60
CA TRP A 65 19.00 10.11 -5.73
C TRP A 65 19.71 11.41 -6.12
N LYS A 66 21.01 11.32 -6.39
CA LYS A 66 21.81 12.45 -6.87
C LYS A 66 21.32 12.97 -8.23
N ALA A 67 20.99 12.07 -9.15
CA ALA A 67 20.47 12.46 -10.47
C ALA A 67 19.15 13.22 -10.38
N LEU A 68 18.32 12.92 -9.36
CA LEU A 68 17.08 13.62 -9.06
C LEU A 68 17.28 14.90 -8.19
N GLY A 69 18.51 15.19 -7.74
CA GLY A 69 18.82 16.31 -6.83
C GLY A 69 18.30 16.13 -5.41
N LEU A 70 18.08 14.89 -4.98
CA LEU A 70 17.45 14.52 -3.70
C LEU A 70 18.42 13.86 -2.71
N ASP A 71 19.70 13.77 -3.03
CA ASP A 71 20.74 13.18 -2.17
C ASP A 71 20.84 13.87 -0.80
N HIS A 72 20.52 15.16 -0.71
CA HIS A 72 20.46 15.91 0.55
C HIS A 72 19.35 15.44 1.51
N LEU A 73 18.36 14.70 1.04
CA LEU A 73 17.28 14.11 1.88
C LEU A 73 17.70 12.76 2.49
N LEU A 74 18.80 12.18 2.04
CA LEU A 74 19.26 10.90 2.52
C LEU A 74 19.90 11.03 3.90
N PRO A 75 19.53 10.20 4.87
CA PRO A 75 20.31 10.05 6.08
C PRO A 75 21.66 9.41 5.76
N ASP A 76 22.69 9.75 6.52
CA ASP A 76 24.01 9.11 6.39
C ASP A 76 23.90 7.63 6.81
N ARG A 77 23.88 6.71 5.85
CA ARG A 77 23.57 5.29 6.05
C ARG A 77 24.59 4.34 5.40
N GLY A 78 25.83 4.77 5.22
CA GLY A 78 26.92 3.84 4.85
C GLY A 78 26.72 3.12 3.51
N GLY A 79 26.34 3.82 2.44
CA GLY A 79 26.44 3.33 1.06
C GLY A 79 25.15 2.92 0.36
N LYS A 80 24.06 2.62 1.08
CA LYS A 80 22.72 2.46 0.49
C LYS A 80 21.87 3.69 0.79
N ALA A 81 21.14 4.17 -0.21
CA ALA A 81 20.26 5.32 -0.03
C ALA A 81 19.08 4.97 0.92
N ILE A 82 18.34 3.90 0.61
CA ILE A 82 17.27 3.36 1.45
C ILE A 82 17.50 1.88 1.67
N HIS A 83 17.47 1.44 2.93
CA HIS A 83 17.44 0.02 3.27
C HIS A 83 16.05 -0.55 2.99
N HIS A 84 16.00 -1.76 2.44
CA HIS A 84 14.76 -2.47 2.17
C HIS A 84 14.96 -3.99 2.29
N HIS A 85 13.87 -4.73 2.30
CA HIS A 85 13.89 -6.18 2.47
C HIS A 85 14.10 -6.96 1.17
N PHE A 86 13.96 -6.35 -0.01
CA PHE A 86 14.07 -7.01 -1.31
C PHE A 86 15.49 -7.55 -1.55
N LEU A 87 15.58 -8.76 -2.13
CA LEU A 87 16.84 -9.41 -2.49
C LEU A 87 16.92 -9.69 -4.00
N GLU A 88 15.96 -10.44 -4.53
CA GLU A 88 15.92 -10.83 -5.95
C GLU A 88 14.51 -11.13 -6.43
N ARG A 89 14.32 -11.25 -7.73
CA ARG A 89 13.05 -11.64 -8.37
C ARG A 89 13.20 -12.91 -9.19
N ALA A 90 12.17 -13.75 -9.18
CA ALA A 90 11.99 -14.89 -10.07
C ALA A 90 10.52 -14.97 -10.51
N ASP A 91 10.26 -14.78 -11.80
CA ASP A 91 8.92 -14.75 -12.39
C ASP A 91 7.99 -13.74 -11.69
N ASN A 92 6.85 -14.20 -11.17
CA ASN A 92 5.89 -13.41 -10.38
C ASN A 92 6.22 -13.36 -8.88
N ARG A 93 7.46 -13.68 -8.49
CA ARG A 93 7.88 -13.75 -7.08
C ARG A 93 9.06 -12.85 -6.80
N ILE A 94 9.13 -12.34 -5.57
CA ILE A 94 10.32 -11.68 -5.02
C ILE A 94 10.80 -12.42 -3.77
N LEU A 95 12.11 -12.56 -3.64
CA LEU A 95 12.76 -13.01 -2.41
C LEU A 95 13.03 -11.80 -1.54
N VAL A 96 12.68 -11.91 -0.27
CA VAL A 96 12.83 -10.82 0.70
C VAL A 96 13.46 -11.32 1.99
N ASN A 97 14.15 -10.44 2.71
CA ASN A 97 14.52 -10.68 4.10
C ASN A 97 13.24 -10.72 4.94
N ARG A 98 13.10 -11.78 5.74
CA ARG A 98 11.96 -11.98 6.61
C ARG A 98 11.97 -10.94 7.73
N VAL A 99 10.78 -10.39 8.01
CA VAL A 99 10.52 -9.59 9.20
C VAL A 99 9.52 -10.30 10.10
N ASP A 100 9.64 -10.08 11.40
CA ASP A 100 8.76 -10.66 12.40
C ASP A 100 7.54 -9.74 12.57
N ILE A 101 6.36 -10.31 12.41
CA ILE A 101 5.10 -9.59 12.58
C ILE A 101 4.70 -9.67 14.05
N PRO A 102 4.59 -8.55 14.78
CA PRO A 102 4.14 -8.56 16.15
C PRO A 102 2.68 -9.03 16.23
N LYS A 103 2.37 -9.80 17.26
CA LYS A 103 1.01 -10.18 17.57
C LYS A 103 0.46 -9.24 18.64
N LEU A 104 -0.63 -8.55 18.32
CA LEU A 104 -1.31 -7.69 19.29
C LEU A 104 -2.27 -8.53 20.13
N GLU A 105 -2.16 -8.43 21.44
CA GLU A 105 -3.18 -8.93 22.34
C GLU A 105 -4.36 -7.94 22.37
N THR A 106 -5.56 -8.47 22.63
CA THR A 106 -6.78 -7.65 22.62
C THR A 106 -7.63 -7.90 23.85
N THR A 107 -8.19 -6.84 24.40
CA THR A 107 -9.19 -6.89 25.49
C THR A 107 -10.43 -6.07 25.09
N ARG A 108 -11.58 -6.38 25.71
CA ARG A 108 -12.78 -5.57 25.59
C ARG A 108 -12.98 -4.73 26.84
N VAL A 109 -13.09 -3.42 26.67
CA VAL A 109 -13.36 -2.47 27.73
C VAL A 109 -14.62 -1.69 27.36
N GLY A 110 -15.70 -1.83 28.13
CA GLY A 110 -16.98 -1.20 27.84
C GLY A 110 -17.55 -1.58 26.46
N GLY A 111 -17.29 -2.80 25.97
CA GLY A 111 -17.70 -3.28 24.65
C GLY A 111 -16.76 -2.88 23.50
N VAL A 112 -15.81 -1.96 23.73
CA VAL A 112 -14.83 -1.51 22.75
C VAL A 112 -13.64 -2.46 22.74
N LEU A 113 -13.15 -2.83 21.54
CA LEU A 113 -11.93 -3.62 21.37
C LEU A 113 -10.71 -2.71 21.56
N VAL A 114 -9.86 -3.08 22.52
CA VAL A 114 -8.60 -2.37 22.82
C VAL A 114 -7.43 -3.27 22.47
N TYR A 115 -6.45 -2.72 21.75
CA TYR A 115 -5.25 -3.41 21.30
C TYR A 115 -4.06 -3.07 22.20
N ASP A 116 -3.31 -4.10 22.59
CA ASP A 116 -2.09 -3.95 23.38
C ASP A 116 -0.86 -3.99 22.46
N TYR A 117 -0.11 -2.90 22.45
CA TYR A 117 1.13 -2.75 21.69
C TYR A 117 2.39 -3.10 22.50
N SER A 118 2.25 -3.73 23.65
CA SER A 118 3.39 -4.12 24.54
C SER A 118 4.00 -5.47 24.15
N PHE A 119 4.17 -5.77 22.86
CA PHE A 119 4.82 -6.98 22.39
C PHE A 119 6.36 -6.93 22.57
N PRO A 120 7.02 -8.12 22.69
CA PRO A 120 8.47 -8.20 22.76
C PRO A 120 9.15 -7.68 21.49
N ALA A 121 10.25 -6.96 21.65
CA ALA A 121 11.06 -6.53 20.51
C ALA A 121 11.84 -7.70 19.92
N THR A 122 11.95 -7.74 18.59
CA THR A 122 12.78 -8.69 17.84
C THR A 122 13.82 -7.93 17.00
N PRO A 123 14.92 -8.59 16.58
CA PRO A 123 15.94 -7.96 15.73
C PRO A 123 15.44 -7.48 14.37
N ARG A 124 14.30 -8.02 13.91
CA ARG A 124 13.70 -7.73 12.58
C ARG A 124 12.20 -7.55 12.70
N GLN A 125 11.80 -6.47 13.30
CA GLN A 125 10.42 -6.24 13.69
C GLN A 125 9.68 -5.37 12.68
N LEU A 126 8.56 -5.87 12.15
CA LEU A 126 7.61 -5.01 11.45
C LEU A 126 7.10 -3.94 12.40
N LEU A 127 7.12 -2.69 11.97
CA LEU A 127 6.49 -1.61 12.72
C LEU A 127 4.97 -1.73 12.58
N PRO A 128 4.21 -1.64 13.67
CA PRO A 128 2.75 -1.82 13.64
C PRO A 128 2.03 -0.52 13.18
N LEU A 129 2.63 0.14 12.20
CA LEU A 129 2.17 1.38 11.59
C LEU A 129 2.22 1.25 10.07
N GLU A 130 1.21 1.78 9.41
CA GLU A 130 1.28 2.15 8.01
C GLU A 130 1.57 3.65 7.91
N VAL A 131 2.42 4.04 6.98
CA VAL A 131 2.78 5.44 6.78
C VAL A 131 2.26 5.89 5.41
N ILE A 132 1.34 6.83 5.43
CA ILE A 132 0.67 7.35 4.24
C ILE A 132 1.32 8.70 3.90
N PHE A 133 1.67 8.91 2.65
CA PHE A 133 2.14 10.20 2.16
C PHE A 133 1.20 10.70 1.06
N ARG A 134 0.97 12.03 1.01
CA ARG A 134 0.05 12.64 0.06
C ARG A 134 0.61 13.92 -0.53
N PHE A 135 0.60 14.00 -1.86
CA PHE A 135 0.88 15.22 -2.61
C PHE A 135 -0.40 15.95 -3.03
N GLY A 136 -1.55 15.51 -2.55
CA GLY A 136 -2.83 16.14 -2.83
C GLY A 136 -4.02 15.30 -2.42
N ALA A 137 -5.21 15.80 -2.74
CA ALA A 137 -6.48 15.13 -2.46
C ALA A 137 -7.26 14.91 -3.77
N PRO A 138 -6.92 13.87 -4.56
CA PRO A 138 -7.70 13.54 -5.75
C PRO A 138 -9.08 13.02 -5.36
N LYS A 139 -9.99 12.91 -6.34
CA LYS A 139 -11.31 12.34 -6.16
C LYS A 139 -11.25 11.00 -5.41
N GLY A 140 -12.11 10.84 -4.40
CA GLY A 140 -12.15 9.65 -3.56
C GLY A 140 -10.98 9.54 -2.57
N SER A 141 -10.26 10.63 -2.31
CA SER A 141 -9.25 10.67 -1.25
C SER A 141 -9.91 10.67 0.12
N SER A 142 -9.51 9.73 0.99
CA SER A 142 -9.97 9.72 2.38
C SER A 142 -9.53 10.95 3.20
N LEU A 143 -8.61 11.75 2.68
CA LEU A 143 -8.21 13.03 3.27
C LEU A 143 -9.39 14.02 3.31
N LEU A 144 -10.29 13.96 2.32
CA LEU A 144 -11.49 14.81 2.24
C LEU A 144 -12.47 14.56 3.38
N GLU A 145 -12.41 13.42 4.06
CA GLU A 145 -13.24 13.08 5.22
C GLU A 145 -12.70 13.68 6.53
N ARG A 146 -11.47 14.24 6.52
CA ARG A 146 -10.75 14.73 7.72
C ARG A 146 -10.19 16.13 7.57
N THR A 147 -10.78 16.95 6.71
CA THR A 147 -10.29 18.31 6.41
C THR A 147 -10.13 19.17 7.66
N GLN A 148 -11.03 18.98 8.66
CA GLN A 148 -11.00 19.69 9.93
C GLN A 148 -9.79 19.39 10.82
N TRP A 149 -8.98 18.38 10.49
CA TRP A 149 -7.78 18.04 11.28
C TRP A 149 -6.57 18.90 10.91
N TYR A 150 -6.69 19.69 9.83
CA TYR A 150 -5.58 20.44 9.28
C TYR A 150 -5.82 21.94 9.35
N PRO A 151 -4.79 22.75 9.61
CA PRO A 151 -4.89 24.22 9.72
C PRO A 151 -4.90 24.92 8.35
N PHE A 152 -5.11 24.20 7.26
CA PHE A 152 -5.14 24.70 5.88
C PHE A 152 -6.27 24.05 5.10
N ASP A 153 -6.69 24.69 4.02
CA ASP A 153 -7.82 24.24 3.21
C ASP A 153 -7.48 22.97 2.44
N ILE A 154 -8.33 21.97 2.58
CA ILE A 154 -8.28 20.70 1.83
C ILE A 154 -9.58 20.54 1.07
N TYR A 155 -9.48 20.47 -0.25
CA TYR A 155 -10.57 20.26 -1.18
C TYR A 155 -10.16 19.28 -2.28
N GLU A 156 -11.14 18.74 -3.00
CA GLU A 156 -10.86 17.81 -4.12
C GLU A 156 -10.00 18.50 -5.20
N GLY A 157 -8.90 17.84 -5.55
CA GLY A 157 -7.94 18.35 -6.53
C GLY A 157 -6.83 19.23 -5.96
N VAL A 158 -6.86 19.59 -4.65
CA VAL A 158 -5.74 20.33 -4.03
C VAL A 158 -4.43 19.54 -4.16
N GLU A 159 -3.35 20.27 -4.42
CA GLU A 159 -1.99 19.74 -4.53
C GLU A 159 -1.07 20.36 -3.49
N PHE A 160 -0.15 19.53 -2.97
CA PHE A 160 0.87 19.96 -2.01
C PHE A 160 2.25 19.89 -2.66
N PRO A 161 3.11 20.89 -2.48
CA PRO A 161 4.48 20.86 -2.98
C PRO A 161 5.31 19.78 -2.28
N GLU A 162 5.13 19.64 -0.97
CA GLU A 162 5.75 18.65 -0.09
C GLU A 162 4.71 17.62 0.35
N PRO A 163 5.11 16.37 0.65
CA PRO A 163 4.14 15.35 1.03
C PRO A 163 3.61 15.58 2.45
N LEU A 164 2.29 15.59 2.60
CA LEU A 164 1.65 15.42 3.88
C LEU A 164 1.85 13.95 4.32
N VAL A 165 2.50 13.74 5.44
CA VAL A 165 2.73 12.38 5.99
C VAL A 165 1.77 12.14 7.14
N GLU A 166 1.00 11.05 7.05
CA GLU A 166 0.05 10.58 8.06
C GLU A 166 0.44 9.18 8.54
N PHE A 167 0.01 8.82 9.73
CA PHE A 167 0.15 7.47 10.28
C PHE A 167 -1.21 6.80 10.38
N SER A 168 -1.26 5.50 10.12
CA SER A 168 -2.38 4.65 10.51
C SER A 168 -1.89 3.43 11.29
N THR A 169 -2.78 2.87 12.09
CA THR A 169 -2.50 1.60 12.76
C THR A 169 -2.38 0.49 11.72
N LYS A 170 -1.58 -0.50 12.04
CA LYS A 170 -1.49 -1.77 11.32
C LYS A 170 -1.70 -2.90 12.32
N LEU A 171 -2.22 -4.03 11.88
CA LEU A 171 -2.50 -5.20 12.69
C LEU A 171 -3.73 -5.10 13.61
N GLU A 172 -4.45 -3.99 13.60
CA GLU A 172 -5.78 -3.92 14.16
C GLU A 172 -6.80 -4.59 13.20
N SER A 173 -7.99 -4.91 13.68
CA SER A 173 -9.05 -5.47 12.83
C SER A 173 -9.51 -4.53 11.71
N LYS A 174 -9.28 -3.24 11.89
CA LYS A 174 -9.47 -2.18 10.90
C LYS A 174 -8.42 -1.09 11.14
N ASP A 175 -7.67 -0.77 10.10
CA ASP A 175 -6.72 0.33 10.14
C ASP A 175 -7.43 1.66 10.34
N ARG A 176 -6.85 2.53 11.18
CA ARG A 176 -7.39 3.86 11.49
C ARG A 176 -6.26 4.88 11.45
N VAL A 177 -6.52 6.03 10.85
CA VAL A 177 -5.58 7.15 10.87
C VAL A 177 -5.47 7.69 12.30
N ILE A 178 -4.25 7.92 12.73
CA ILE A 178 -3.92 8.31 14.10
C ILE A 178 -3.04 9.56 14.14
N PRO A 179 -3.13 10.37 15.21
CA PRO A 179 -2.23 11.51 15.39
C PRO A 179 -0.80 11.06 15.74
N TYR A 180 0.17 11.95 15.57
CA TYR A 180 1.59 11.70 15.87
C TYR A 180 1.83 11.22 17.30
N GLN A 181 1.06 11.75 18.25
CA GLN A 181 1.18 11.38 19.67
C GLN A 181 0.83 9.91 19.90
N GLU A 182 -0.20 9.41 19.22
CA GLU A 182 -0.59 8.00 19.30
C GLU A 182 0.43 7.10 18.58
N ALA A 183 0.93 7.52 17.42
CA ALA A 183 2.02 6.81 16.74
C ALA A 183 3.29 6.72 17.61
N ALA A 184 3.63 7.79 18.33
CA ALA A 184 4.73 7.76 19.30
C ALA A 184 4.48 6.77 20.44
N LEU A 185 3.27 6.70 20.98
CA LEU A 185 2.91 5.74 22.04
C LEU A 185 2.99 4.30 21.55
N ILE A 186 2.53 4.02 20.34
CA ILE A 186 2.67 2.70 19.69
C ILE A 186 4.14 2.30 19.57
N LEU A 187 5.03 3.25 19.31
CA LEU A 187 6.48 3.05 19.30
C LEU A 187 7.13 3.14 20.70
N LYS A 188 6.34 2.97 21.78
CA LYS A 188 6.81 2.99 23.18
C LYS A 188 7.44 4.32 23.59
N GLY A 189 6.99 5.42 23.02
CA GLY A 189 7.52 6.77 23.30
C GLY A 189 8.83 7.11 22.58
N ASP A 190 9.30 6.25 21.67
CA ASP A 190 10.53 6.49 20.90
C ASP A 190 10.29 7.53 19.80
N THR A 191 10.39 8.79 20.18
CA THR A 191 10.21 9.92 19.25
C THR A 191 11.33 10.03 18.22
N ALA A 192 12.52 9.48 18.49
CA ALA A 192 13.63 9.45 17.54
C ALA A 192 13.31 8.50 16.38
N LYS A 193 12.79 7.30 16.68
CA LYS A 193 12.28 6.38 15.66
C LYS A 193 11.13 6.97 14.86
N LEU A 194 10.17 7.61 15.52
CA LEU A 194 9.05 8.26 14.82
C LEU A 194 9.55 9.32 13.84
N LYS A 195 10.50 10.15 14.27
CA LYS A 195 11.14 11.16 13.42
C LYS A 195 11.86 10.50 12.22
N GLU A 196 12.60 9.41 12.46
CA GLU A 196 13.29 8.69 11.38
C GLU A 196 12.31 8.09 10.37
N ILE A 197 11.20 7.50 10.82
CA ILE A 197 10.14 6.99 9.95
C ILE A 197 9.55 8.13 9.11
N TYR A 198 9.22 9.25 9.75
CA TYR A 198 8.67 10.41 9.06
C TYR A 198 9.62 10.94 7.98
N THR A 199 10.87 11.22 8.35
CA THR A 199 11.86 11.80 7.41
C THR A 199 12.21 10.84 6.28
N SER A 200 12.30 9.53 6.57
CA SER A 200 12.54 8.52 5.54
C SER A 200 11.35 8.37 4.59
N THR A 201 10.11 8.42 5.12
CA THR A 201 8.90 8.40 4.28
C THR A 201 8.82 9.64 3.41
N HIS A 202 9.10 10.82 3.98
CA HIS A 202 9.16 12.08 3.24
C HIS A 202 10.17 11.99 2.08
N ALA A 203 11.38 11.54 2.36
CA ALA A 203 12.43 11.36 1.35
C ALA A 203 12.00 10.39 0.24
N VAL A 204 11.49 9.21 0.61
CA VAL A 204 10.99 8.22 -0.37
C VAL A 204 9.83 8.78 -1.19
N ALA A 205 8.90 9.50 -0.59
CA ALA A 205 7.79 10.14 -1.30
C ALA A 205 8.27 11.15 -2.34
N MET A 206 9.21 12.03 -1.97
CA MET A 206 9.82 13.00 -2.90
C MET A 206 10.56 12.30 -4.03
N PHE A 207 11.29 11.24 -3.73
CA PHE A 207 11.97 10.43 -4.73
C PHE A 207 10.97 9.81 -5.72
N LEU A 208 9.91 9.15 -5.22
CA LEU A 208 8.89 8.54 -6.06
C LEU A 208 8.15 9.57 -6.93
N LYS A 209 7.85 10.76 -6.38
CA LYS A 209 7.22 11.86 -7.14
C LYS A 209 8.07 12.25 -8.35
N ASN A 210 9.36 12.51 -8.13
CA ASN A 210 10.25 12.95 -9.21
C ASN A 210 10.54 11.81 -10.20
N LEU A 211 10.75 10.59 -9.71
CA LEU A 211 10.97 9.40 -10.52
C LEU A 211 9.80 9.12 -11.48
N LEU A 212 8.56 9.26 -11.01
CA LEU A 212 7.36 9.08 -11.81
C LEU A 212 7.13 10.24 -12.77
N ALA A 213 7.43 11.47 -12.34
CA ALA A 213 7.33 12.67 -13.17
C ALA A 213 8.24 12.61 -14.40
N GLU A 214 9.47 12.06 -14.30
CA GLU A 214 10.35 11.82 -15.45
C GLU A 214 9.71 10.90 -16.51
N LYS A 215 8.74 10.09 -16.11
CA LYS A 215 8.00 9.18 -16.99
C LYS A 215 6.65 9.72 -17.45
N GLY A 216 6.35 10.98 -17.12
CA GLY A 216 5.06 11.61 -17.45
C GLY A 216 3.89 11.13 -16.60
N LEU A 217 4.19 10.58 -15.41
CA LEU A 217 3.22 10.11 -14.45
C LEU A 217 3.15 11.05 -13.24
N LYS A 218 1.96 11.32 -12.73
CA LYS A 218 1.73 12.15 -11.54
C LYS A 218 1.41 11.27 -10.34
N LEU A 219 2.20 11.42 -9.28
CA LEU A 219 1.95 10.76 -7.99
C LEU A 219 1.06 11.64 -7.12
N TRP A 220 -0.05 11.09 -6.65
CA TRP A 220 -0.97 11.74 -5.74
C TRP A 220 -0.76 11.36 -4.28
N ASP A 221 -0.69 10.08 -4.01
CA ASP A 221 -0.47 9.54 -2.67
C ASP A 221 0.09 8.11 -2.73
N GLY A 222 0.47 7.62 -1.59
CA GLY A 222 0.90 6.24 -1.43
C GLY A 222 0.99 5.85 0.03
N LYS A 223 1.22 4.56 0.24
CA LYS A 223 1.36 3.92 1.54
C LYS A 223 2.64 3.11 1.60
N LEU A 224 3.40 3.26 2.67
CA LEU A 224 4.64 2.53 2.92
C LEU A 224 4.55 1.78 4.24
N GLU A 225 5.21 0.64 4.28
CA GLU A 225 5.39 -0.17 5.47
C GLU A 225 6.87 -0.25 5.83
N TRP A 226 7.16 -0.15 7.12
CA TRP A 226 8.51 -0.12 7.61
C TRP A 226 8.75 -1.20 8.65
N ALA A 227 9.97 -1.69 8.69
CA ALA A 227 10.46 -2.58 9.73
C ALA A 227 11.74 -2.03 10.34
N TRP A 228 11.96 -2.31 11.61
CA TRP A 228 13.27 -2.13 12.23
C TRP A 228 14.03 -3.43 12.10
N ALA A 229 15.02 -3.49 11.22
CA ALA A 229 15.71 -4.72 10.89
C ALA A 229 17.24 -4.52 10.97
N ASN A 230 17.90 -5.34 11.80
CA ASN A 230 19.35 -5.32 11.96
C ASN A 230 19.94 -3.94 12.31
N GLY A 231 19.21 -3.17 13.14
CA GLY A 231 19.64 -1.83 13.58
C GLY A 231 19.30 -0.69 12.60
N HIS A 232 18.59 -0.97 11.52
CA HIS A 232 18.21 0.03 10.50
C HIS A 232 16.70 0.05 10.25
N LEU A 233 16.19 1.22 9.92
CA LEU A 233 14.86 1.35 9.35
C LEU A 233 14.89 0.81 7.91
N SER A 234 14.05 -0.18 7.62
CA SER A 234 13.99 -0.88 6.33
C SER A 234 12.59 -0.81 5.74
N LEU A 235 12.51 -0.43 4.47
CA LEU A 235 11.26 -0.43 3.71
C LEU A 235 10.88 -1.88 3.39
N VAL A 236 9.63 -2.23 3.65
CA VAL A 236 9.12 -3.59 3.47
C VAL A 236 7.83 -3.59 2.65
N ASP A 237 7.26 -4.77 2.46
CA ASP A 237 6.10 -5.05 1.61
C ASP A 237 6.38 -4.81 0.12
N SER A 238 5.59 -4.03 -0.59
CA SER A 238 5.74 -3.76 -2.02
C SER A 238 5.55 -2.28 -2.34
N ILE A 239 6.03 -1.87 -3.50
CA ILE A 239 5.77 -0.56 -4.08
C ILE A 239 5.27 -0.81 -5.50
N GLY A 240 4.08 -0.28 -5.79
CA GLY A 240 3.45 -0.46 -7.09
C GLY A 240 2.10 0.22 -7.18
N PRO A 241 1.33 -0.03 -8.25
CA PRO A 241 0.00 0.57 -8.45
C PRO A 241 -1.05 0.16 -7.41
N ASP A 242 -0.77 -0.86 -6.59
CA ASP A 242 -1.66 -1.27 -5.50
C ASP A 242 -1.43 -0.40 -4.24
N GLU A 243 -0.22 0.13 -4.03
CA GLU A 243 0.18 0.99 -2.90
C GLU A 243 0.22 2.47 -3.28
N LEU A 244 0.41 2.80 -4.56
CA LEU A 244 0.52 4.17 -5.05
C LEU A 244 -0.74 4.58 -5.82
N ARG A 245 -1.18 5.83 -5.64
CA ARG A 245 -2.16 6.45 -6.52
C ARG A 245 -1.43 7.35 -7.51
N VAL A 246 -1.48 6.95 -8.77
CA VAL A 246 -0.78 7.59 -9.88
C VAL A 246 -1.79 7.95 -10.96
N SER A 247 -1.54 9.01 -11.73
CA SER A 247 -2.31 9.31 -12.93
C SER A 247 -1.40 9.57 -14.14
N GLN A 248 -1.94 9.27 -15.32
CA GLN A 248 -1.39 9.68 -16.62
C GLN A 248 -2.42 10.58 -17.28
N GLY A 249 -2.13 11.88 -17.37
CA GLY A 249 -3.16 12.87 -17.66
C GLY A 249 -4.28 12.79 -16.62
N ASP A 250 -5.52 12.74 -17.06
CA ASP A 250 -6.71 12.64 -16.20
C ASP A 250 -7.05 11.21 -15.79
N SER A 251 -6.36 10.20 -16.35
CA SER A 251 -6.64 8.79 -16.08
C SER A 251 -5.92 8.29 -14.82
N VAL A 252 -6.68 7.80 -13.85
CA VAL A 252 -6.14 7.25 -12.59
C VAL A 252 -5.62 5.83 -12.83
N MET A 253 -4.29 5.68 -12.84
CA MET A 253 -3.57 4.41 -12.99
C MET A 253 -3.26 3.81 -11.61
N SER A 254 -4.23 3.25 -10.94
CA SER A 254 -4.02 2.64 -9.62
C SER A 254 -5.17 1.69 -9.28
N LYS A 255 -5.04 1.00 -8.16
CA LYS A 255 -6.11 0.18 -7.58
C LYS A 255 -7.44 0.93 -7.40
N GLN A 256 -7.43 2.27 -7.36
CA GLN A 256 -8.66 3.07 -7.31
C GLN A 256 -9.55 2.79 -8.54
N PHE A 257 -8.97 2.59 -9.73
CA PHE A 257 -9.72 2.20 -10.92
C PHE A 257 -10.59 0.95 -10.67
N LEU A 258 -10.05 -0.07 -9.98
CA LEU A 258 -10.80 -1.27 -9.64
C LEU A 258 -11.91 -1.01 -8.61
N ARG A 259 -11.68 -0.09 -7.67
CA ARG A 259 -12.71 0.32 -6.69
C ARG A 259 -13.86 1.04 -7.38
N ASP A 260 -13.56 1.88 -8.35
CA ASP A 260 -14.54 2.71 -9.06
C ASP A 260 -15.58 1.85 -9.80
N PHE A 261 -15.21 0.65 -10.26
CA PHE A 261 -16.14 -0.31 -10.87
C PHE A 261 -17.28 -0.72 -9.92
N TYR A 262 -16.96 -0.87 -8.64
CA TYR A 262 -17.95 -1.34 -7.65
C TYR A 262 -18.64 -0.22 -6.89
N LEU A 263 -18.07 1.00 -6.91
CA LEU A 263 -18.64 2.15 -6.20
C LEU A 263 -20.08 2.44 -6.66
N GLY A 264 -20.97 2.61 -5.68
CA GLY A 264 -22.39 2.88 -5.93
C GLY A 264 -23.23 1.65 -6.32
N GLY A 265 -22.61 0.51 -6.61
CA GLY A 265 -23.30 -0.74 -6.92
C GLY A 265 -23.97 -1.37 -5.70
N SER A 266 -24.92 -2.29 -5.94
CA SER A 266 -25.68 -2.96 -4.87
C SER A 266 -24.79 -3.74 -3.89
N TRP A 267 -23.77 -4.43 -4.40
CA TRP A 267 -22.80 -5.13 -3.56
C TRP A 267 -22.02 -4.16 -2.66
N TYR A 268 -21.53 -3.05 -3.21
CA TYR A 268 -20.81 -2.05 -2.40
C TYR A 268 -21.69 -1.47 -1.30
N GLN A 269 -22.98 -1.18 -1.60
CA GLN A 269 -23.94 -0.73 -0.58
C GLN A 269 -24.17 -1.80 0.50
N ALA A 270 -24.22 -3.07 0.12
CA ALA A 270 -24.33 -4.18 1.07
C ALA A 270 -23.04 -4.30 1.95
N VAL A 271 -21.86 -4.08 1.39
CA VAL A 271 -20.59 -4.04 2.14
C VAL A 271 -20.63 -2.95 3.22
N GLU A 272 -21.00 -1.72 2.85
CA GLU A 272 -21.10 -0.61 3.81
C GLU A 272 -22.16 -0.86 4.90
N LYS A 273 -23.31 -1.43 4.51
CA LYS A 273 -24.35 -1.84 5.46
C LYS A 273 -23.87 -2.96 6.38
N GLY A 274 -23.19 -3.97 5.85
CA GLY A 274 -22.62 -5.09 6.62
C GLY A 274 -21.59 -4.62 7.62
N LYS A 275 -20.67 -3.73 7.21
CA LYS A 275 -19.69 -3.09 8.10
C LYS A 275 -20.36 -2.29 9.23
N LYS A 276 -21.46 -1.60 8.93
CA LYS A 276 -22.24 -0.88 9.95
C LYS A 276 -22.93 -1.85 10.93
N LEU A 277 -23.63 -2.86 10.42
CA LEU A 277 -24.30 -3.86 11.25
C LEU A 277 -23.32 -4.61 12.17
N ALA A 278 -22.14 -4.95 11.66
CA ALA A 278 -21.11 -5.61 12.46
C ALA A 278 -20.64 -4.72 13.63
N ARG A 279 -20.42 -3.42 13.37
CA ARG A 279 -20.07 -2.46 14.43
C ARG A 279 -21.18 -2.34 15.48
N ASP A 280 -22.42 -2.18 15.05
CA ASP A 280 -23.58 -2.01 15.92
C ASP A 280 -23.80 -3.25 16.82
N ARG A 281 -23.42 -4.44 16.32
CA ARG A 281 -23.51 -5.74 17.04
C ARG A 281 -22.21 -6.13 17.77
N GLY A 282 -21.14 -5.35 17.64
CA GLY A 282 -19.82 -5.70 18.21
C GLY A 282 -19.18 -6.95 17.58
N LEU A 283 -19.48 -7.25 16.31
CA LEU A 283 -18.94 -8.38 15.57
C LEU A 283 -17.72 -7.96 14.74
N ALA A 284 -16.73 -8.83 14.63
CA ALA A 284 -15.56 -8.63 13.78
C ALA A 284 -15.83 -9.03 12.31
N ASP A 285 -16.61 -10.10 12.12
CA ASP A 285 -16.89 -10.67 10.81
C ASP A 285 -18.10 -10.01 10.14
N TRP A 286 -17.86 -8.86 9.53
CA TRP A 286 -18.84 -8.15 8.73
C TRP A 286 -19.11 -8.82 7.37
N LYS A 287 -18.16 -9.60 6.86
CA LYS A 287 -18.28 -10.25 5.56
C LYS A 287 -19.35 -11.32 5.57
N SER A 288 -19.41 -12.15 6.60
CA SER A 288 -20.49 -13.12 6.81
C SER A 288 -21.88 -12.46 6.84
N ILE A 289 -21.98 -11.24 7.37
CA ILE A 289 -23.26 -10.51 7.33
C ILE A 289 -23.64 -10.16 5.89
N VAL A 290 -22.68 -9.71 5.08
CA VAL A 290 -22.94 -9.37 3.67
C VAL A 290 -23.34 -10.61 2.87
N GLU A 291 -22.61 -11.71 3.01
CA GLU A 291 -22.86 -12.95 2.29
C GLU A 291 -24.17 -13.63 2.73
N ASN A 292 -24.36 -13.83 4.05
CA ASN A 292 -25.42 -14.70 4.57
C ASN A 292 -26.70 -13.95 4.94
N GLU A 293 -26.62 -12.71 5.44
CA GLU A 293 -27.82 -11.93 5.84
C GLU A 293 -28.29 -11.00 4.73
N LEU A 294 -27.36 -10.40 3.97
CA LEU A 294 -27.72 -9.46 2.90
C LEU A 294 -27.74 -10.13 1.51
N GLY A 295 -27.23 -11.37 1.40
CA GLY A 295 -27.26 -12.17 0.17
C GLY A 295 -26.50 -11.50 -1.00
N ALA A 296 -25.42 -10.78 -0.72
CA ALA A 296 -24.71 -9.99 -1.70
C ALA A 296 -23.27 -10.49 -1.91
N GLU A 297 -22.90 -10.71 -3.16
CA GLU A 297 -21.58 -11.08 -3.61
C GLU A 297 -21.07 -10.12 -4.70
N PRO A 298 -19.73 -9.92 -4.81
CA PRO A 298 -19.18 -9.06 -5.85
C PRO A 298 -19.35 -9.70 -7.23
N ALA A 299 -19.82 -8.93 -8.20
CA ALA A 299 -19.84 -9.36 -9.58
C ALA A 299 -18.42 -9.40 -10.19
N PRO A 300 -18.13 -10.30 -11.15
CA PRO A 300 -16.92 -10.23 -11.95
C PRO A 300 -16.83 -8.90 -12.72
N LEU A 301 -15.60 -8.45 -13.01
CA LEU A 301 -15.38 -7.30 -13.88
C LEU A 301 -16.00 -7.57 -15.28
N SER A 302 -16.65 -6.56 -15.85
CA SER A 302 -17.04 -6.66 -17.26
C SER A 302 -15.82 -6.87 -18.16
N ALA A 303 -16.00 -7.52 -19.31
CA ALA A 303 -14.89 -7.81 -20.21
C ALA A 303 -14.07 -6.57 -20.60
N PRO A 304 -14.68 -5.42 -20.99
CA PRO A 304 -13.93 -4.19 -21.27
C PRO A 304 -13.18 -3.64 -20.05
N PHE A 305 -13.80 -3.73 -18.86
CA PHE A 305 -13.19 -3.23 -17.64
C PHE A 305 -11.99 -4.09 -17.19
N ARG A 306 -12.09 -5.41 -17.35
CA ARG A 306 -10.98 -6.34 -17.09
C ARG A 306 -9.84 -6.15 -18.08
N GLU A 307 -10.13 -5.86 -19.36
CA GLU A 307 -9.12 -5.51 -20.35
C GLU A 307 -8.39 -4.21 -19.97
N ALA A 308 -9.11 -3.18 -19.58
CA ALA A 308 -8.52 -1.93 -19.07
C ALA A 308 -7.67 -2.17 -17.82
N ALA A 309 -8.15 -2.98 -16.88
CA ALA A 309 -7.37 -3.35 -15.68
C ALA A 309 -6.08 -4.10 -16.06
N THR A 310 -6.12 -5.01 -17.02
CA THR A 310 -4.92 -5.70 -17.54
C THR A 310 -3.94 -4.71 -18.18
N ALA A 311 -4.46 -3.77 -18.99
CA ALA A 311 -3.65 -2.72 -19.60
C ALA A 311 -2.99 -1.80 -18.57
N LEU A 312 -3.66 -1.51 -17.45
CA LEU A 312 -3.10 -0.70 -16.35
C LEU A 312 -1.76 -1.28 -15.85
N TYR A 313 -1.75 -2.52 -15.42
CA TYR A 313 -0.54 -3.16 -14.89
C TYR A 313 0.54 -3.35 -15.95
N ALA A 314 0.15 -3.70 -17.18
CA ALA A 314 1.07 -3.82 -18.31
C ALA A 314 1.72 -2.48 -18.68
N ASP A 315 0.96 -1.38 -18.68
CA ASP A 315 1.47 -0.05 -19.00
C ASP A 315 2.43 0.47 -17.93
N PHE A 316 2.17 0.20 -16.64
CA PHE A 316 3.16 0.51 -15.60
C PHE A 316 4.51 -0.14 -15.86
N VAL A 317 4.52 -1.43 -16.20
CA VAL A 317 5.77 -2.14 -16.53
C VAL A 317 6.42 -1.52 -17.76
N LYS A 318 5.66 -1.29 -18.82
CA LYS A 318 6.17 -0.73 -20.06
C LYS A 318 6.80 0.64 -19.89
N ILE A 319 6.13 1.52 -19.12
CA ILE A 319 6.57 2.90 -18.90
C ILE A 319 7.77 2.93 -17.95
N LEU A 320 7.70 2.24 -16.81
CA LEU A 320 8.71 2.34 -15.76
C LEU A 320 9.90 1.41 -15.99
N VAL A 321 9.64 0.13 -16.25
CA VAL A 321 10.69 -0.90 -16.34
C VAL A 321 11.31 -0.93 -17.72
N ASP A 322 10.48 -0.95 -18.78
CA ASP A 322 10.97 -1.07 -20.16
C ASP A 322 11.34 0.31 -20.76
N GLY A 323 11.00 1.42 -20.10
CA GLY A 323 11.32 2.78 -20.53
C GLY A 323 10.59 3.22 -21.81
N GLN A 324 9.47 2.59 -22.14
CA GLN A 324 8.69 2.82 -23.36
C GLN A 324 7.45 3.66 -23.05
N LYS A 325 7.00 4.46 -24.02
CA LYS A 325 5.70 5.12 -23.92
C LYS A 325 4.58 4.10 -24.11
N SER A 326 3.52 4.23 -23.31
CA SER A 326 2.29 3.44 -23.47
C SER A 326 1.08 4.26 -23.04
N THR A 327 -0.03 4.09 -23.76
CA THR A 327 -1.32 4.75 -23.53
C THR A 327 -2.48 3.76 -23.61
N ARG A 328 -2.18 2.45 -23.61
CA ARG A 328 -3.19 1.39 -23.80
C ARG A 328 -4.26 1.45 -22.71
N PHE A 329 -3.87 1.70 -21.47
CA PHE A 329 -4.81 1.87 -20.37
C PHE A 329 -5.71 3.09 -20.59
N VAL A 330 -5.12 4.25 -20.93
CA VAL A 330 -5.87 5.50 -21.19
C VAL A 330 -6.86 5.30 -22.33
N GLU A 331 -6.43 4.66 -23.42
CA GLU A 331 -7.27 4.33 -24.57
C GLU A 331 -8.40 3.35 -24.22
N ALA A 332 -8.11 2.37 -23.35
CA ALA A 332 -9.13 1.42 -22.89
C ALA A 332 -10.17 2.10 -21.99
N VAL A 333 -9.74 2.96 -21.06
CA VAL A 333 -10.65 3.72 -20.18
C VAL A 333 -11.54 4.66 -20.96
N THR A 334 -11.03 5.30 -22.02
CA THR A 334 -11.83 6.22 -22.86
C THR A 334 -12.98 5.51 -23.58
N LYS A 335 -12.95 4.20 -23.68
CA LYS A 335 -13.99 3.38 -24.33
C LYS A 335 -15.01 2.79 -23.34
N LEU A 336 -14.83 2.95 -22.04
CA LEU A 336 -15.75 2.51 -20.98
C LEU A 336 -16.89 3.51 -20.79
#